data_c913e70eb5a9380bb4b750645e0fdae1
#
_entry.id   c913e70eb5a9380bb4b750645e0fdae1
#
_cell.length_a   1.000
_cell.length_b   1.000
_cell.length_c   1.000
_cell.angle_alpha   90.00
_cell.angle_beta   90.00
_cell.angle_gamma   90.00
#
_symmetry.space_group_name_H-M   'P 1'
#
loop_
_entity.id
_entity.type
_entity.pdbx_description
1 polymer ?
#
loop_
_entity_poly.entity_id
_entity_poly.type
_entity_poly.pdbx_seq_one_letter_code
_entity_poly.pdbx_strand_id
1 'polypeptide(L)'
;MSDPCGKRVLTFGNLVLTLAATQAAPAQAAVPTRERIINAALELFAAQGFDATSTAQIERAAGLSPRSGALYKHFRSKEELLEVALAQRMQEIIALPDRLDLGPLSDLRSELSLIARWGLAELARERELALIVMKEGHRLPAFRDAFREAIVRPGHALATEVLRRYSASHDVEFDDIDALGAVLCSALVGFALQGFIVGRDFVDISDERFSAAHVEVALALVEQNERKRK
;
A
#
# COMPACT_ATOMS: atom_id res chain seq x y z
N MET A 1 -5.49 39.07 -1.57
CA MET A 1 -4.35 39.71 -2.19
C MET A 1 -3.62 38.67 -3.02
N SER A 2 -3.51 38.86 -4.30
CA SER A 2 -2.86 37.87 -5.21
C SER A 2 -1.37 38.21 -5.31
N ASP A 3 -0.54 37.19 -5.15
CA ASP A 3 0.90 37.25 -5.37
C ASP A 3 1.16 37.38 -6.89
N PRO A 4 2.14 38.16 -7.35
CA PRO A 4 2.42 38.40 -8.77
C PRO A 4 2.82 37.15 -9.59
N CYS A 5 2.88 35.97 -8.98
CA CYS A 5 3.23 34.69 -9.62
C CYS A 5 2.02 33.75 -9.86
N GLY A 6 0.78 34.22 -9.74
CA GLY A 6 -0.43 33.45 -10.13
C GLY A 6 -0.79 32.24 -9.24
N LYS A 7 -0.23 32.13 -8.05
CA LYS A 7 -0.54 31.04 -7.11
C LYS A 7 -1.70 31.41 -6.19
N ARG A 8 -2.76 30.60 -6.16
CA ARG A 8 -3.83 30.72 -5.15
C ARG A 8 -3.34 30.13 -3.83
N VAL A 9 -3.26 30.97 -2.80
CA VAL A 9 -2.93 30.56 -1.42
C VAL A 9 -4.24 30.39 -0.66
N LEU A 10 -4.52 29.17 -0.21
CA LEU A 10 -5.59 28.89 0.75
C LEU A 10 -4.94 28.68 2.12
N THR A 11 -5.31 29.53 3.08
CA THR A 11 -4.80 29.44 4.45
C THR A 11 -5.87 28.80 5.33
N PHE A 12 -5.59 27.64 5.88
CA PHE A 12 -6.36 27.04 6.95
C PHE A 12 -5.46 26.89 8.19
N GLY A 13 -5.64 27.76 9.16
CA GLY A 13 -4.79 27.78 10.35
C GLY A 13 -3.31 28.05 10.04
N ASN A 14 -2.38 27.41 10.73
CA ASN A 14 -0.93 27.56 10.52
C ASN A 14 -0.35 26.71 9.37
N LEU A 15 -1.18 26.04 8.58
CA LEU A 15 -0.73 25.22 7.46
C LEU A 15 -0.86 26.01 6.15
N VAL A 16 0.26 26.36 5.54
CA VAL A 16 0.31 26.98 4.22
C VAL A 16 0.46 25.88 3.16
N LEU A 17 -0.66 25.50 2.52
CA LEU A 17 -0.63 24.61 1.36
C LEU A 17 -0.44 25.47 0.09
N THR A 18 0.73 25.39 -0.51
CA THR A 18 0.98 26.00 -1.81
C THR A 18 0.49 25.04 -2.90
N LEU A 19 -0.71 25.31 -3.44
CA LEU A 19 -1.18 24.64 -4.66
C LEU A 19 -0.40 25.24 -5.86
N ALA A 20 0.53 24.45 -6.41
CA ALA A 20 1.13 24.80 -7.69
C ALA A 20 0.01 24.82 -8.75
N ALA A 21 -0.12 25.95 -9.46
CA ALA A 21 -1.03 26.05 -10.61
C ALA A 21 -0.68 24.90 -11.58
N THR A 22 -1.68 24.13 -11.95
CA THR A 22 -1.57 23.08 -12.97
C THR A 22 -1.04 23.71 -14.26
N GLN A 23 0.26 23.61 -14.49
CA GLN A 23 0.79 23.79 -15.84
C GLN A 23 0.20 22.67 -16.67
N ALA A 24 -0.30 23.01 -17.86
CA ALA A 24 -0.78 22.04 -18.86
C ALA A 24 0.23 20.88 -18.92
N ALA A 25 -0.23 19.67 -18.64
CA ALA A 25 0.60 18.49 -18.68
C ALA A 25 1.30 18.43 -20.05
N PRO A 26 2.62 18.24 -20.12
CA PRO A 26 3.28 17.94 -21.37
C PRO A 26 2.58 16.73 -21.98
N ALA A 27 2.38 16.73 -23.30
CA ALA A 27 1.77 15.63 -24.03
C ALA A 27 2.35 14.31 -23.49
N GLN A 28 1.49 13.43 -22.95
CA GLN A 28 1.90 12.20 -22.30
C GLN A 28 2.79 11.42 -23.26
N ALA A 29 4.08 11.37 -22.96
CA ALA A 29 5.00 10.51 -23.69
C ALA A 29 4.44 9.09 -23.63
N ALA A 30 4.29 8.43 -24.78
CA ALA A 30 3.73 7.08 -24.86
C ALA A 30 4.56 6.16 -23.95
N VAL A 31 3.90 5.45 -23.02
CA VAL A 31 4.55 4.51 -22.10
C VAL A 31 5.40 3.52 -22.90
N PRO A 32 6.69 3.36 -22.59
CA PRO A 32 7.59 2.47 -23.32
C PRO A 32 7.03 1.04 -23.41
N THR A 33 7.28 0.36 -24.52
CA THR A 33 6.76 -1.00 -24.75
C THR A 33 7.15 -1.96 -23.64
N ARG A 34 8.39 -1.86 -23.15
CA ARG A 34 8.89 -2.70 -22.03
C ARG A 34 8.06 -2.52 -20.77
N GLU A 35 7.71 -1.30 -20.43
CA GLU A 35 6.91 -0.96 -19.25
C GLU A 35 5.45 -1.42 -19.40
N ARG A 36 4.86 -1.27 -20.59
CA ARG A 36 3.52 -1.83 -20.88
C ARG A 36 3.48 -3.36 -20.70
N ILE A 37 4.54 -4.07 -21.11
CA ILE A 37 4.66 -5.50 -20.93
C ILE A 37 4.75 -5.86 -19.45
N ILE A 38 5.55 -5.12 -18.65
CA ILE A 38 5.70 -5.31 -17.21
C ILE A 38 4.35 -5.14 -16.50
N ASN A 39 3.66 -4.04 -16.75
CA ASN A 39 2.36 -3.75 -16.11
C ASN A 39 1.32 -4.81 -16.47
N ALA A 40 1.18 -5.15 -17.75
CA ALA A 40 0.28 -6.20 -18.21
C ALA A 40 0.60 -7.57 -17.60
N ALA A 41 1.88 -7.89 -17.40
CA ALA A 41 2.31 -9.13 -16.78
C ALA A 41 1.95 -9.18 -15.29
N LEU A 42 2.20 -8.11 -14.54
CA LEU A 42 1.85 -8.04 -13.11
C LEU A 42 0.33 -8.19 -12.90
N GLU A 43 -0.49 -7.47 -13.67
CA GLU A 43 -1.95 -7.60 -13.63
C GLU A 43 -2.41 -9.05 -13.88
N LEU A 44 -1.90 -9.70 -14.93
CA LEU A 44 -2.28 -11.06 -15.29
C LEU A 44 -1.78 -12.10 -14.29
N PHE A 45 -0.55 -11.96 -13.79
CA PHE A 45 0.00 -12.85 -12.76
C PHE A 45 -0.79 -12.71 -11.44
N ALA A 46 -1.15 -11.50 -11.06
CA ALA A 46 -1.99 -11.28 -9.90
C ALA A 46 -3.40 -11.88 -10.06
N ALA A 47 -4.02 -11.73 -11.24
CA ALA A 47 -5.37 -12.20 -11.50
C ALA A 47 -5.46 -13.74 -11.55
N GLN A 48 -4.64 -14.40 -12.41
CA GLN A 48 -4.80 -15.81 -12.74
C GLN A 48 -3.59 -16.71 -12.37
N GLY A 49 -2.51 -16.11 -11.83
CA GLY A 49 -1.26 -16.80 -11.49
C GLY A 49 -0.29 -16.93 -12.68
N PHE A 50 0.96 -17.30 -12.36
CA PHE A 50 2.04 -17.40 -13.34
C PHE A 50 1.78 -18.49 -14.39
N ASP A 51 1.44 -19.70 -13.94
CA ASP A 51 1.33 -20.86 -14.85
C ASP A 51 0.15 -20.71 -15.84
N ALA A 52 -0.96 -20.10 -15.42
CA ALA A 52 -2.13 -19.89 -16.29
C ALA A 52 -1.96 -18.69 -17.24
N THR A 53 -0.91 -17.87 -17.08
CA THR A 53 -0.67 -16.69 -17.91
C THR A 53 0.24 -17.05 -19.09
N SER A 54 -0.25 -16.87 -20.31
CA SER A 54 0.55 -17.05 -21.53
C SER A 54 1.18 -15.75 -22.01
N THR A 55 2.32 -15.84 -22.69
CA THR A 55 2.99 -14.68 -23.32
C THR A 55 2.10 -13.97 -24.34
N ALA A 56 1.24 -14.69 -25.06
CA ALA A 56 0.29 -14.11 -25.98
C ALA A 56 -0.81 -13.28 -25.28
N GLN A 57 -1.21 -13.65 -24.07
CA GLN A 57 -2.13 -12.83 -23.25
C GLN A 57 -1.43 -11.54 -22.78
N ILE A 58 -0.17 -11.65 -22.35
CA ILE A 58 0.63 -10.49 -21.93
C ILE A 58 0.81 -9.51 -23.12
N GLU A 59 1.21 -10.02 -24.29
CA GLU A 59 1.35 -9.19 -25.49
C GLU A 59 0.05 -8.46 -25.83
N ARG A 60 -1.09 -9.17 -25.79
CA ARG A 60 -2.40 -8.56 -26.06
C ARG A 60 -2.75 -7.48 -25.04
N ALA A 61 -2.58 -7.75 -23.75
CA ALA A 61 -2.86 -6.79 -22.67
C ALA A 61 -1.94 -5.56 -22.77
N ALA A 62 -0.68 -5.74 -23.20
CA ALA A 62 0.27 -4.67 -23.46
C ALA A 62 -0.03 -3.87 -24.75
N GLY A 63 -1.11 -4.18 -25.48
CA GLY A 63 -1.44 -3.54 -26.75
C GLY A 63 -0.49 -3.91 -27.90
N LEU A 64 0.07 -5.12 -27.87
CA LEU A 64 0.93 -5.69 -28.89
C LEU A 64 0.18 -6.79 -29.67
N SER A 65 0.67 -7.11 -30.87
CA SER A 65 0.13 -8.23 -31.63
C SER A 65 0.45 -9.57 -30.92
N PRO A 66 -0.56 -10.35 -30.54
CA PRO A 66 -0.32 -11.63 -29.86
C PRO A 66 0.51 -12.59 -30.74
N ARG A 67 1.41 -13.34 -30.10
CA ARG A 67 2.32 -14.28 -30.79
C ARG A 67 3.30 -13.62 -31.77
N SER A 68 3.50 -12.32 -31.66
CA SER A 68 4.48 -11.59 -32.50
C SER A 68 5.92 -11.81 -32.05
N GLY A 69 6.11 -12.37 -30.88
CA GLY A 69 7.42 -12.45 -30.21
C GLY A 69 7.95 -11.10 -29.72
N ALA A 70 7.09 -10.08 -29.63
CA ALA A 70 7.48 -8.75 -29.16
C ALA A 70 7.98 -8.79 -27.71
N LEU A 71 7.39 -9.65 -26.86
CA LEU A 71 7.86 -9.87 -25.50
C LEU A 71 9.32 -10.33 -25.48
N TYR A 72 9.70 -11.25 -26.37
CA TYR A 72 11.05 -11.81 -26.41
C TYR A 72 12.12 -10.84 -26.94
N LYS A 73 11.74 -9.70 -27.46
CA LYS A 73 12.69 -8.59 -27.75
C LYS A 73 13.17 -7.88 -26.50
N HIS A 74 12.42 -8.02 -25.39
CA HIS A 74 12.67 -7.34 -24.12
C HIS A 74 13.06 -8.29 -22.98
N PHE A 75 12.57 -9.53 -23.01
CA PHE A 75 12.76 -10.53 -21.95
C PHE A 75 13.02 -11.91 -22.60
N ARG A 76 13.98 -12.66 -22.06
CA ARG A 76 14.35 -13.98 -22.60
C ARG A 76 13.31 -15.04 -22.35
N SER A 77 12.55 -14.89 -21.25
CA SER A 77 11.50 -15.84 -20.85
C SER A 77 10.40 -15.14 -20.05
N LYS A 78 9.30 -15.86 -19.78
CA LYS A 78 8.22 -15.41 -18.90
C LYS A 78 8.69 -15.34 -17.44
N GLU A 79 9.60 -16.21 -17.04
CA GLU A 79 10.25 -16.22 -15.73
C GLU A 79 11.07 -14.95 -15.51
N GLU A 80 11.96 -14.62 -16.47
CA GLU A 80 12.75 -13.40 -16.41
C GLU A 80 11.85 -12.14 -16.35
N LEU A 81 10.76 -12.12 -17.13
CA LEU A 81 9.79 -11.03 -17.07
C LEU A 81 9.20 -10.88 -15.66
N LEU A 82 8.79 -11.98 -15.01
CA LEU A 82 8.24 -11.95 -13.65
C LEU A 82 9.28 -11.41 -12.66
N GLU A 83 10.51 -11.94 -12.67
CA GLU A 83 11.58 -11.50 -11.78
C GLU A 83 11.91 -10.01 -11.94
N VAL A 84 12.05 -9.56 -13.19
CA VAL A 84 12.33 -8.15 -13.50
C VAL A 84 11.17 -7.25 -13.11
N ALA A 85 9.93 -7.65 -13.38
CA ALA A 85 8.73 -6.89 -13.03
C ALA A 85 8.61 -6.71 -11.52
N LEU A 86 8.81 -7.77 -10.76
CA LEU A 86 8.78 -7.74 -9.29
C LEU A 86 9.93 -6.92 -8.71
N ALA A 87 11.15 -7.09 -9.23
CA ALA A 87 12.31 -6.32 -8.77
C ALA A 87 12.13 -4.82 -9.03
N GLN A 88 11.65 -4.44 -10.21
CA GLN A 88 11.38 -3.04 -10.54
C GLN A 88 10.31 -2.45 -9.61
N ARG A 89 9.20 -3.15 -9.40
CA ARG A 89 8.12 -2.67 -8.53
C ARG A 89 8.58 -2.53 -7.08
N MET A 90 9.36 -3.50 -6.57
CA MET A 90 9.95 -3.41 -5.23
C MET A 90 10.91 -2.22 -5.10
N GLN A 91 11.72 -1.94 -6.12
CA GLN A 91 12.60 -0.76 -6.11
C GLN A 91 11.82 0.56 -6.08
N GLU A 92 10.71 0.66 -6.82
CA GLU A 92 9.82 1.82 -6.79
C GLU A 92 9.24 2.04 -5.39
N ILE A 93 8.86 0.96 -4.70
CA ILE A 93 8.34 1.01 -3.33
C ILE A 93 9.44 1.46 -2.34
N ILE A 94 10.63 0.89 -2.44
CA ILE A 94 11.76 1.21 -1.55
C ILE A 94 12.28 2.63 -1.79
N ALA A 95 12.24 3.13 -3.03
CA ALA A 95 12.73 4.46 -3.39
C ALA A 95 11.77 5.59 -2.97
N LEU A 96 10.52 5.28 -2.60
CA LEU A 96 9.62 6.29 -2.05
C LEU A 96 10.14 6.69 -0.66
N PRO A 97 10.35 8.01 -0.40
CA PRO A 97 10.74 8.48 0.93
C PRO A 97 9.72 8.01 1.95
N ASP A 98 10.14 7.91 3.23
CA ASP A 98 9.31 7.48 4.35
C ASP A 98 7.91 8.08 4.22
N ARG A 99 6.95 7.24 3.81
CA ARG A 99 5.67 7.67 3.24
C ARG A 99 4.75 8.30 4.27
N LEU A 100 5.11 8.20 5.54
CA LEU A 100 4.34 8.73 6.64
C LEU A 100 5.27 9.23 7.75
N ASP A 101 5.93 10.36 7.54
CA ASP A 101 6.41 11.15 8.68
C ASP A 101 5.18 11.84 9.30
N LEU A 102 4.42 11.04 10.04
CA LEU A 102 3.39 11.56 10.92
C LEU A 102 4.11 12.11 12.16
N GLY A 103 4.56 13.33 12.07
CA GLY A 103 4.79 14.07 13.31
C GLY A 103 3.59 13.87 14.25
N PRO A 104 3.75 13.94 15.58
CA PRO A 104 2.65 13.68 16.50
C PRO A 104 1.45 14.55 16.15
N LEU A 105 0.33 13.92 15.78
CA LEU A 105 -0.93 14.60 15.60
C LEU A 105 -1.48 15.01 16.97
N SER A 106 -2.50 15.87 16.97
CA SER A 106 -3.07 16.45 18.18
C SER A 106 -3.63 15.44 19.17
N ASP A 107 -4.01 14.23 18.70
CA ASP A 107 -4.62 13.20 19.52
C ASP A 107 -4.51 11.80 18.88
N LEU A 108 -4.58 10.75 19.73
CA LEU A 108 -4.47 9.37 19.33
C LEU A 108 -5.53 8.93 18.31
N ARG A 109 -6.77 9.42 18.43
CA ARG A 109 -7.86 9.10 17.50
C ARG A 109 -7.52 9.54 16.08
N SER A 110 -7.00 10.76 15.95
CA SER A 110 -6.60 11.33 14.66
C SER A 110 -5.43 10.55 14.04
N GLU A 111 -4.43 10.18 14.83
CA GLU A 111 -3.32 9.34 14.37
C GLU A 111 -3.79 7.98 13.88
N LEU A 112 -4.56 7.26 14.69
CA LEU A 112 -5.08 5.94 14.33
C LEU A 112 -6.00 6.01 13.09
N SER A 113 -6.82 7.06 12.98
CA SER A 113 -7.71 7.26 11.83
C SER A 113 -6.93 7.50 10.54
N LEU A 114 -5.85 8.25 10.60
CA LEU A 114 -4.99 8.50 9.45
C LEU A 114 -4.27 7.23 9.03
N ILE A 115 -3.68 6.50 9.98
CA ILE A 115 -2.96 5.24 9.71
C ILE A 115 -3.90 4.18 9.14
N ALA A 116 -5.10 4.03 9.68
CA ALA A 116 -6.05 3.03 9.18
C ALA A 116 -6.46 3.31 7.73
N ARG A 117 -6.82 4.56 7.41
CA ARG A 117 -7.18 4.96 6.03
C ARG A 117 -6.02 4.89 5.06
N TRP A 118 -4.85 5.39 5.48
CA TRP A 118 -3.64 5.30 4.66
C TRP A 118 -3.25 3.83 4.44
N GLY A 119 -3.29 3.01 5.47
CA GLY A 119 -2.95 1.58 5.38
C GLY A 119 -3.84 0.83 4.40
N LEU A 120 -5.16 1.04 4.41
CA LEU A 120 -6.07 0.44 3.42
C LEU A 120 -5.80 0.95 2.01
N ALA A 121 -5.52 2.24 1.83
CA ALA A 121 -5.19 2.81 0.52
C ALA A 121 -3.86 2.25 -0.02
N GLU A 122 -2.86 2.06 0.85
CA GLU A 122 -1.57 1.48 0.48
C GLU A 122 -1.71 -0.01 0.12
N LEU A 123 -2.45 -0.78 0.91
CA LEU A 123 -2.76 -2.17 0.59
C LEU A 123 -3.49 -2.30 -0.75
N ALA A 124 -4.41 -1.39 -1.05
CA ALA A 124 -5.11 -1.37 -2.34
C ALA A 124 -4.16 -1.05 -3.50
N ARG A 125 -3.18 -0.17 -3.30
CA ARG A 125 -2.17 0.18 -4.29
C ARG A 125 -1.26 -1.01 -4.60
N GLU A 126 -0.84 -1.73 -3.58
CA GLU A 126 0.09 -2.86 -3.71
C GLU A 126 -0.65 -4.22 -3.86
N ARG A 127 -1.94 -4.18 -4.24
CA ARG A 127 -2.82 -5.35 -4.39
C ARG A 127 -2.19 -6.44 -5.25
N GLU A 128 -1.62 -6.08 -6.39
CA GLU A 128 -1.04 -7.05 -7.33
C GLU A 128 0.15 -7.78 -6.72
N LEU A 129 1.06 -7.07 -6.05
CA LEU A 129 2.19 -7.70 -5.36
C LEU A 129 1.74 -8.62 -4.23
N ALA A 130 0.74 -8.21 -3.45
CA ALA A 130 0.18 -9.04 -2.40
C ALA A 130 -0.41 -10.34 -2.95
N LEU A 131 -1.18 -10.28 -4.04
CA LEU A 131 -1.76 -11.44 -4.70
C LEU A 131 -0.68 -12.35 -5.33
N ILE A 132 0.38 -11.78 -5.93
CA ILE A 132 1.49 -12.55 -6.47
C ILE A 132 2.26 -13.25 -5.34
N VAL A 133 2.54 -12.55 -4.23
CA VAL A 133 3.20 -13.18 -3.06
C VAL A 133 2.37 -14.34 -2.51
N MET A 134 1.05 -14.20 -2.45
CA MET A 134 0.17 -15.26 -1.98
C MET A 134 0.17 -16.50 -2.90
N LYS A 135 0.19 -16.29 -4.21
CA LYS A 135 0.13 -17.37 -5.21
C LYS A 135 1.50 -18.00 -5.47
N GLU A 136 2.53 -17.18 -5.59
CA GLU A 136 3.84 -17.58 -6.12
C GLU A 136 4.98 -17.46 -5.09
N GLY A 137 4.72 -16.91 -3.91
CA GLY A 137 5.76 -16.63 -2.90
C GLY A 137 6.54 -17.88 -2.46
N HIS A 138 5.95 -19.08 -2.54
CA HIS A 138 6.64 -20.33 -2.26
C HIS A 138 7.71 -20.67 -3.31
N ARG A 139 7.54 -20.20 -4.55
CA ARG A 139 8.49 -20.38 -5.68
C ARG A 139 9.49 -19.25 -5.81
N LEU A 140 9.22 -18.09 -5.18
CA LEU A 140 9.98 -16.84 -5.28
C LEU A 140 10.43 -16.37 -3.89
N PRO A 141 11.32 -17.13 -3.20
CA PRO A 141 11.69 -16.82 -1.82
C PRO A 141 12.35 -15.44 -1.68
N ALA A 142 13.19 -15.05 -2.62
CA ALA A 142 13.84 -13.73 -2.59
C ALA A 142 12.84 -12.57 -2.69
N PHE A 143 11.83 -12.70 -3.55
CA PHE A 143 10.75 -11.72 -3.66
C PHE A 143 9.89 -11.68 -2.39
N ARG A 144 9.47 -12.84 -1.88
CA ARG A 144 8.71 -12.94 -0.63
C ARG A 144 9.47 -12.26 0.53
N ASP A 145 10.78 -12.49 0.63
CA ASP A 145 11.59 -11.91 1.68
C ASP A 145 11.75 -10.40 1.51
N ALA A 146 11.96 -9.91 0.28
CA ALA A 146 11.97 -8.46 -0.01
C ALA A 146 10.60 -7.81 0.30
N PHE A 147 9.49 -8.44 -0.05
CA PHE A 147 8.15 -7.97 0.27
C PHE A 147 7.91 -7.88 1.78
N ARG A 148 8.35 -8.89 2.53
CA ARG A 148 8.29 -8.90 4.00
C ARG A 148 9.05 -7.71 4.59
N GLU A 149 10.28 -7.46 4.14
CA GLU A 149 11.14 -6.39 4.68
C GLU A 149 10.65 -4.98 4.29
N ALA A 150 10.18 -4.79 3.06
CA ALA A 150 9.82 -3.46 2.56
C ALA A 150 8.36 -3.06 2.80
N ILE A 151 7.45 -4.01 3.04
CA ILE A 151 6.01 -3.74 3.18
C ILE A 151 5.46 -4.26 4.50
N VAL A 152 5.66 -5.55 4.81
CA VAL A 152 5.00 -6.18 5.95
C VAL A 152 5.54 -5.63 7.27
N ARG A 153 6.86 -5.66 7.46
CA ARG A 153 7.50 -5.18 8.71
C ARG A 153 7.26 -3.70 8.98
N PRO A 154 7.43 -2.78 8.02
CA PRO A 154 7.13 -1.36 8.24
C PRO A 154 5.66 -1.11 8.59
N GLY A 155 4.71 -1.83 7.98
CA GLY A 155 3.29 -1.72 8.30
C GLY A 155 2.99 -2.11 9.76
N HIS A 156 3.56 -3.22 10.23
CA HIS A 156 3.44 -3.62 11.64
C HIS A 156 4.14 -2.65 12.59
N ALA A 157 5.36 -2.20 12.24
CA ALA A 157 6.11 -1.24 13.05
C ALA A 157 5.36 0.07 13.25
N LEU A 158 4.69 0.57 12.20
CA LEU A 158 3.91 1.81 12.28
C LEU A 158 2.77 1.72 13.30
N ALA A 159 1.98 0.64 13.27
CA ALA A 159 0.89 0.43 14.22
C ALA A 159 1.41 0.34 15.68
N THR A 160 2.50 -0.38 15.88
CA THR A 160 3.13 -0.55 17.20
C THR A 160 3.72 0.76 17.72
N GLU A 161 4.35 1.56 16.85
CA GLU A 161 5.03 2.79 17.24
C GLU A 161 4.05 3.86 17.77
N VAL A 162 2.87 3.97 17.18
CA VAL A 162 1.83 4.88 17.69
C VAL A 162 1.41 4.50 19.12
N LEU A 163 1.18 3.20 19.36
CA LEU A 163 0.83 2.70 20.69
C LEU A 163 1.98 2.92 21.68
N ARG A 164 3.23 2.74 21.26
CA ARG A 164 4.42 2.91 22.10
C ARG A 164 4.62 4.37 22.49
N ARG A 165 4.43 5.31 21.54
CA ARG A 165 4.48 6.75 21.84
C ARG A 165 3.36 7.16 22.80
N TYR A 166 2.14 6.65 22.60
CA TYR A 166 1.03 6.91 23.50
C TYR A 166 1.31 6.36 24.90
N SER A 167 1.76 5.13 25.02
CA SER A 167 2.19 4.49 26.27
C SER A 167 3.18 5.39 27.02
N ALA A 168 4.23 5.83 26.37
CA ALA A 168 5.27 6.66 26.97
C ALA A 168 4.78 8.05 27.40
N SER A 169 3.85 8.67 26.65
CA SER A 169 3.37 10.03 26.94
C SER A 169 2.25 10.10 27.99
N HIS A 170 1.50 9.01 28.17
CA HIS A 170 0.37 8.94 29.10
C HIS A 170 0.60 7.97 30.26
N ASP A 171 1.81 7.40 30.35
CA ASP A 171 2.20 6.43 31.37
C ASP A 171 1.20 5.25 31.45
N VAL A 172 0.83 4.71 30.27
CA VAL A 172 -0.06 3.56 30.10
C VAL A 172 0.78 2.33 29.79
N GLU A 173 0.61 1.25 30.55
CA GLU A 173 1.29 -0.01 30.30
C GLU A 173 0.39 -0.97 29.52
N PHE A 174 0.94 -1.61 28.48
CA PHE A 174 0.32 -2.70 27.75
C PHE A 174 1.03 -4.01 28.09
N ASP A 175 0.28 -5.08 28.30
CA ASP A 175 0.85 -6.40 28.60
C ASP A 175 1.76 -6.90 27.45
N ASP A 176 1.37 -6.68 26.19
CA ASP A 176 2.15 -6.98 24.99
C ASP A 176 1.80 -6.01 23.87
N ILE A 177 2.54 -4.93 23.78
CA ILE A 177 2.30 -3.86 22.80
C ILE A 177 2.60 -4.30 21.36
N ASP A 178 3.56 -5.21 21.18
CA ASP A 178 3.93 -5.70 19.84
C ASP A 178 2.85 -6.65 19.31
N ALA A 179 2.30 -7.52 20.14
CA ALA A 179 1.17 -8.36 19.77
C ALA A 179 -0.08 -7.53 19.47
N LEU A 180 -0.34 -6.46 20.23
CA LEU A 180 -1.47 -5.56 19.98
C LEU A 180 -1.31 -4.83 18.65
N GLY A 181 -0.13 -4.28 18.35
CA GLY A 181 0.17 -3.69 17.07
C GLY A 181 -0.01 -4.66 15.90
N ALA A 182 0.41 -5.92 16.09
CA ALA A 182 0.21 -6.98 15.12
C ALA A 182 -1.28 -7.28 14.87
N VAL A 183 -2.11 -7.34 15.92
CA VAL A 183 -3.56 -7.54 15.80
C VAL A 183 -4.21 -6.40 15.01
N LEU A 184 -3.89 -5.15 15.35
CA LEU A 184 -4.43 -3.99 14.65
C LEU A 184 -4.03 -3.95 13.16
N CYS A 185 -2.75 -4.17 12.87
CA CYS A 185 -2.27 -4.25 11.49
C CYS A 185 -2.95 -5.41 10.73
N SER A 186 -3.05 -6.59 11.35
CA SER A 186 -3.65 -7.78 10.73
C SER A 186 -5.13 -7.60 10.42
N ALA A 187 -5.88 -6.82 11.21
CA ALA A 187 -7.28 -6.51 10.92
C ALA A 187 -7.44 -5.74 9.59
N LEU A 188 -6.60 -4.71 9.36
CA LEU A 188 -6.59 -3.96 8.10
C LEU A 188 -6.19 -4.84 6.91
N VAL A 189 -5.12 -5.61 7.08
CA VAL A 189 -4.62 -6.55 6.05
C VAL A 189 -5.68 -7.61 5.72
N GLY A 190 -6.31 -8.21 6.74
CA GLY A 190 -7.34 -9.22 6.57
C GLY A 190 -8.56 -8.69 5.81
N PHE A 191 -9.03 -7.49 6.16
CA PHE A 191 -10.14 -6.84 5.44
C PHE A 191 -9.79 -6.57 3.98
N ALA A 192 -8.60 -6.00 3.71
CA ALA A 192 -8.16 -5.75 2.34
C ALA A 192 -8.02 -7.04 1.52
N LEU A 193 -7.37 -8.08 2.08
CA LEU A 193 -7.16 -9.35 1.39
C LEU A 193 -8.48 -10.07 1.07
N GLN A 194 -9.46 -10.06 1.97
CA GLN A 194 -10.78 -10.60 1.68
C GLN A 194 -11.41 -9.90 0.48
N GLY A 195 -11.36 -8.56 0.43
CA GLY A 195 -11.82 -7.79 -0.73
C GLY A 195 -11.06 -8.08 -2.02
N PHE A 196 -9.77 -8.43 -1.94
CA PHE A 196 -8.96 -8.81 -3.12
C PHE A 196 -9.30 -10.19 -3.66
N ILE A 197 -9.66 -11.14 -2.79
CA ILE A 197 -9.87 -12.55 -3.13
C ILE A 197 -11.31 -12.80 -3.56
N VAL A 198 -12.29 -12.28 -2.81
CA VAL A 198 -13.71 -12.61 -3.01
C VAL A 198 -14.55 -11.44 -3.54
N GLY A 199 -13.94 -10.27 -3.72
CA GLY A 199 -14.62 -9.06 -4.18
C GLY A 199 -14.86 -8.06 -3.07
N ARG A 200 -14.98 -6.77 -3.43
CA ARG A 200 -15.15 -5.66 -2.47
C ARG A 200 -16.50 -5.68 -1.74
N ASP A 201 -17.46 -6.40 -2.27
CA ASP A 201 -18.81 -6.59 -1.76
C ASP A 201 -18.95 -7.83 -0.86
N PHE A 202 -17.85 -8.43 -0.40
CA PHE A 202 -17.89 -9.61 0.48
C PHE A 202 -18.59 -9.36 1.82
N VAL A 203 -18.60 -8.10 2.27
CA VAL A 203 -19.44 -7.55 3.32
C VAL A 203 -19.90 -6.15 2.92
N ASP A 204 -21.11 -5.75 3.29
CA ASP A 204 -21.65 -4.41 3.00
C ASP A 204 -21.08 -3.36 3.98
N ILE A 205 -19.75 -3.20 3.94
CA ILE A 205 -19.00 -2.28 4.78
C ILE A 205 -17.96 -1.56 3.92
N SER A 206 -18.04 -0.21 3.87
CA SER A 206 -17.03 0.59 3.18
C SER A 206 -15.71 0.66 3.94
N ASP A 207 -14.62 1.04 3.25
CA ASP A 207 -13.29 1.25 3.85
C ASP A 207 -13.36 2.29 4.98
N GLU A 208 -14.20 3.33 4.85
CA GLU A 208 -14.41 4.36 5.88
C GLU A 208 -15.09 3.79 7.13
N ARG A 209 -16.14 2.97 6.94
CA ARG A 209 -16.84 2.33 8.06
C ARG A 209 -15.93 1.34 8.78
N PHE A 210 -15.18 0.55 8.03
CA PHE A 210 -14.23 -0.38 8.61
C PHE A 210 -13.13 0.35 9.38
N SER A 211 -12.51 1.39 8.78
CA SER A 211 -11.49 2.21 9.44
C SER A 211 -12.01 2.85 10.72
N ALA A 212 -13.23 3.38 10.72
CA ALA A 212 -13.83 3.97 11.91
C ALA A 212 -14.00 2.93 13.03
N ALA A 213 -14.55 1.75 12.73
CA ALA A 213 -14.69 0.67 13.71
C ALA A 213 -13.35 0.16 14.23
N HIS A 214 -12.36 0.04 13.36
CA HIS A 214 -10.98 -0.34 13.73
C HIS A 214 -10.39 0.63 14.76
N VAL A 215 -10.58 1.94 14.55
CA VAL A 215 -10.13 2.99 15.48
C VAL A 215 -10.84 2.89 16.83
N GLU A 216 -12.17 2.67 16.83
CA GLU A 216 -12.92 2.48 18.09
C GLU A 216 -12.42 1.27 18.88
N VAL A 217 -12.11 0.16 18.21
CA VAL A 217 -11.53 -1.02 18.87
C VAL A 217 -10.15 -0.69 19.47
N ALA A 218 -9.29 0.00 18.72
CA ALA A 218 -7.97 0.39 19.22
C ALA A 218 -8.06 1.30 20.46
N LEU A 219 -8.96 2.30 20.42
CA LEU A 219 -9.17 3.22 21.55
C LEU A 219 -9.75 2.50 22.77
N ALA A 220 -10.71 1.60 22.59
CA ALA A 220 -11.27 0.82 23.68
C ALA A 220 -10.21 -0.06 24.39
N LEU A 221 -9.25 -0.62 23.62
CA LEU A 221 -8.12 -1.36 24.18
C LEU A 221 -7.18 -0.46 24.99
N VAL A 222 -6.92 0.75 24.52
CA VAL A 222 -6.13 1.74 25.27
C VAL A 222 -6.82 2.12 26.56
N GLU A 223 -8.10 2.50 26.53
CA GLU A 223 -8.89 2.85 27.72
C GLU A 223 -8.95 1.72 28.75
N GLN A 224 -9.06 0.48 28.28
CA GLN A 224 -9.05 -0.69 29.18
C GLN A 224 -7.73 -0.80 29.95
N ASN A 225 -6.60 -0.52 29.33
CA ASN A 225 -5.30 -0.56 29.98
C ASN A 225 -5.09 0.64 30.91
N GLU A 226 -5.61 1.82 30.61
CA GLU A 226 -5.64 2.97 31.53
C GLU A 226 -6.43 2.67 32.83
N ARG A 227 -7.54 1.94 32.72
CA ARG A 227 -8.37 1.55 33.89
C ARG A 227 -7.73 0.50 34.80
N LYS A 228 -6.90 -0.40 34.26
CA LYS A 228 -6.19 -1.41 35.07
C LYS A 228 -5.21 -0.77 36.06
N ARG A 229 -4.79 0.45 35.84
CA ARG A 229 -3.82 1.18 36.64
C ARG A 229 -4.44 1.95 37.81
N LYS A 230 -5.72 2.32 37.74
CA LYS A 230 -6.47 3.06 38.77
C LYS A 230 -7.03 2.10 39.82
#